data_6c904e7d275eb3f1d45122094f67d2a6
#
_entry.id   6c904e7d275eb3f1d45122094f67d2a6
#
_cell.length_a   1.000
_cell.length_b   1.000
_cell.length_c   1.000
_cell.angle_alpha   90.00
_cell.angle_beta   90.00
_cell.angle_gamma   90.00
#
_symmetry.space_group_name_H-M   'P 1'
#
loop_
_entity.id
_entity.type
_entity.pdbx_description
1 polymer ?
#
loop_
_entity_poly.entity_id
_entity_poly.type
_entity_poly.pdbx_seq_one_letter_code
_entity_poly.pdbx_strand_id
1 'polypeptide(L)'
;RLLKALGPTEGARALVDAGADTVKVGIGPGSICTTRVVSGVGVPQITAVHNCARAIGGRVPIIADGGIRYSGDITKALAAGGHCVMLGGLLAGLTESPGDTIIYRGRSFKTYRGMGSLGAMAKGSHDRYGQGAPPRMAGDGKSTPQKLVPEGVEGRVPFKGPLADFLFQLVGGLRAGMGYCGTRTIEELRTKARFIQVTGASIQESHPHDIVITQEAPNYSTFTSENELGRSV
;
A
#
# COMPACT_ATOMS: atom_id res chain seq x y z
N ARG A 1 10.29 -13.39 13.47
CA ARG A 1 10.62 -11.93 13.43
C ARG A 1 10.31 -11.36 12.05
N LEU A 2 9.64 -10.21 11.99
CA LEU A 2 9.31 -9.51 10.76
C LEU A 2 10.22 -8.28 10.62
N LEU A 3 11.02 -8.23 9.56
CA LEU A 3 11.91 -7.10 9.28
C LEU A 3 11.58 -6.47 7.92
N LYS A 4 11.72 -5.15 7.81
CA LYS A 4 11.47 -4.39 6.60
C LYS A 4 12.75 -4.24 5.78
N ALA A 5 12.74 -4.74 4.55
CA ALA A 5 13.86 -4.54 3.62
C ALA A 5 13.83 -3.14 3.02
N LEU A 6 14.97 -2.48 3.03
CA LEU A 6 15.17 -1.12 2.52
C LEU A 6 15.66 -1.12 1.06
N GLY A 7 14.99 -1.81 0.17
CA GLY A 7 15.25 -1.65 -1.25
C GLY A 7 16.25 -2.65 -1.85
N PRO A 8 17.56 -2.44 -1.90
CA PRO A 8 18.42 -3.29 -2.72
C PRO A 8 18.54 -4.73 -2.20
N THR A 9 18.90 -5.63 -3.10
CA THR A 9 19.09 -7.05 -2.88
C THR A 9 19.95 -7.40 -1.66
N GLU A 10 20.94 -6.57 -1.37
CA GLU A 10 21.86 -6.71 -0.22
C GLU A 10 21.12 -6.53 1.11
N GLY A 11 20.21 -5.55 1.20
CA GLY A 11 19.42 -5.32 2.41
C GLY A 11 18.52 -6.51 2.75
N ALA A 12 17.90 -7.12 1.75
CA ALA A 12 17.08 -8.30 1.94
C ALA A 12 17.89 -9.52 2.42
N ARG A 13 19.08 -9.73 1.84
CA ARG A 13 20.02 -10.78 2.28
C ARG A 13 20.49 -10.55 3.71
N ALA A 14 20.94 -9.34 4.03
CA ALA A 14 21.43 -8.99 5.36
C ALA A 14 20.35 -9.23 6.45
N LEU A 15 19.08 -8.95 6.17
CA LEU A 15 17.99 -9.24 7.10
C LEU A 15 17.81 -10.74 7.34
N VAL A 16 17.87 -11.56 6.29
CA VAL A 16 17.78 -13.01 6.42
C VAL A 16 18.99 -13.59 7.15
N ASP A 17 20.19 -13.11 6.85
CA ASP A 17 21.43 -13.54 7.49
C ASP A 17 21.46 -13.12 8.98
N ALA A 18 20.77 -12.04 9.34
CA ALA A 18 20.53 -11.63 10.72
C ALA A 18 19.41 -12.42 11.44
N GLY A 19 18.83 -13.45 10.80
CA GLY A 19 17.84 -14.34 11.41
C GLY A 19 16.39 -13.86 11.28
N ALA A 20 16.04 -13.09 10.25
CA ALA A 20 14.64 -12.76 9.97
C ALA A 20 13.89 -14.00 9.46
N ASP A 21 12.72 -14.30 10.04
CA ASP A 21 11.84 -15.38 9.58
C ASP A 21 11.01 -14.99 8.35
N THR A 22 10.91 -13.71 8.06
CA THR A 22 10.18 -13.17 6.92
C THR A 22 10.68 -11.76 6.58
N VAL A 23 10.63 -11.38 5.31
CA VAL A 23 11.03 -10.05 4.85
C VAL A 23 9.83 -9.32 4.27
N LYS A 24 9.54 -8.13 4.83
CA LYS A 24 8.49 -7.24 4.33
C LYS A 24 9.10 -6.18 3.40
N VAL A 25 8.65 -6.17 2.15
CA VAL A 25 9.18 -5.31 1.08
C VAL A 25 8.20 -4.20 0.73
N GLY A 26 8.65 -2.96 0.82
CA GLY A 26 7.88 -1.77 0.45
C GLY A 26 8.26 -0.55 1.26
N ILE A 27 8.96 0.42 0.64
CA ILE A 27 9.28 1.73 1.19
C ILE A 27 8.53 2.78 0.39
N GLY A 28 7.59 3.46 1.05
CA GLY A 28 6.85 4.57 0.50
C GLY A 28 5.85 4.29 -0.63
N PRO A 29 5.37 3.04 -0.92
CA PRO A 29 4.37 2.83 -1.97
C PRO A 29 2.93 3.09 -1.50
N GLY A 30 2.69 3.30 -0.23
CA GLY A 30 1.35 3.54 0.33
C GLY A 30 0.74 4.85 -0.17
N SER A 31 -0.59 4.89 -0.33
CA SER A 31 -1.32 6.04 -0.86
C SER A 31 -1.23 7.31 0.00
N ILE A 32 -0.92 7.14 1.30
CA ILE A 32 -0.77 8.21 2.29
C ILE A 32 0.69 8.50 2.64
N CYS A 33 1.64 7.85 1.94
CA CYS A 33 3.07 7.97 2.23
C CYS A 33 3.69 9.03 1.32
N THR A 34 4.48 9.92 1.91
CA THR A 34 5.26 10.93 1.18
C THR A 34 6.77 10.67 1.26
N THR A 35 7.20 9.56 1.84
CA THR A 35 8.62 9.19 2.02
C THR A 35 9.43 9.36 0.73
N ARG A 36 8.92 8.86 -0.40
CA ARG A 36 9.64 8.92 -1.69
C ARG A 36 9.86 10.34 -2.17
N VAL A 37 8.92 11.25 -1.89
CA VAL A 37 9.01 12.66 -2.27
C VAL A 37 9.90 13.43 -1.29
N VAL A 38 9.75 13.17 0.00
CA VAL A 38 10.47 13.88 1.07
C VAL A 38 11.94 13.45 1.14
N SER A 39 12.21 12.14 1.06
CA SER A 39 13.57 11.59 1.17
C SER A 39 14.28 11.42 -0.19
N GLY A 40 13.55 11.43 -1.30
CA GLY A 40 14.08 11.10 -2.62
C GLY A 40 14.46 9.62 -2.80
N VAL A 41 14.09 8.76 -1.85
CA VAL A 41 14.46 7.32 -1.85
C VAL A 41 13.22 6.46 -2.10
N GLY A 42 13.35 5.46 -2.98
CA GLY A 42 12.30 4.49 -3.25
C GLY A 42 12.60 3.66 -4.49
N VAL A 43 11.97 2.50 -4.57
CA VAL A 43 12.04 1.58 -5.71
C VAL A 43 10.61 1.26 -6.15
N PRO A 44 10.30 1.19 -7.45
CA PRO A 44 9.01 0.71 -7.94
C PRO A 44 8.67 -0.65 -7.31
N GLN A 45 7.44 -0.81 -6.81
CA GLN A 45 7.10 -1.90 -5.89
C GLN A 45 7.31 -3.29 -6.50
N ILE A 46 6.90 -3.52 -7.75
CA ILE A 46 7.11 -4.82 -8.42
C ILE A 46 8.60 -5.12 -8.58
N THR A 47 9.41 -4.13 -8.96
CA THR A 47 10.87 -4.27 -9.05
C THR A 47 11.47 -4.62 -7.68
N ALA A 48 11.02 -3.95 -6.62
CA ALA A 48 11.51 -4.21 -5.26
C ALA A 48 11.19 -5.65 -4.81
N VAL A 49 9.94 -6.09 -4.99
CA VAL A 49 9.51 -7.46 -4.62
C VAL A 49 10.28 -8.50 -5.43
N HIS A 50 10.37 -8.33 -6.75
CA HIS A 50 11.08 -9.25 -7.65
C HIS A 50 12.57 -9.38 -7.29
N ASN A 51 13.25 -8.26 -7.10
CA ASN A 51 14.67 -8.25 -6.76
C ASN A 51 14.95 -8.87 -5.40
N CYS A 52 14.11 -8.57 -4.38
CA CYS A 52 14.22 -9.20 -3.07
C CYS A 52 13.97 -10.71 -3.13
N ALA A 53 12.95 -11.16 -3.88
CA ALA A 53 12.63 -12.57 -4.04
C ALA A 53 13.81 -13.35 -4.65
N ARG A 54 14.41 -12.80 -5.70
CA ARG A 54 15.62 -13.39 -6.32
C ARG A 54 16.81 -13.41 -5.36
N ALA A 55 17.02 -12.33 -4.61
CA ALA A 55 18.14 -12.22 -3.68
C ALA A 55 18.06 -13.20 -2.52
N ILE A 56 16.85 -13.43 -2.01
CA ILE A 56 16.58 -14.33 -0.88
C ILE A 56 16.60 -15.80 -1.32
N GLY A 57 16.23 -16.09 -2.57
CA GLY A 57 16.26 -17.45 -3.13
C GLY A 57 15.34 -18.43 -2.39
N GLY A 58 14.19 -17.98 -1.87
CA GLY A 58 13.23 -18.83 -1.18
C GLY A 58 13.56 -19.19 0.26
N ARG A 59 14.66 -18.67 0.84
CA ARG A 59 15.06 -18.97 2.23
C ARG A 59 14.02 -18.57 3.27
N VAL A 60 13.30 -17.47 3.04
CA VAL A 60 12.20 -17.00 3.90
C VAL A 60 11.07 -16.41 3.05
N PRO A 61 9.83 -16.36 3.57
CA PRO A 61 8.71 -15.73 2.89
C PRO A 61 8.90 -14.21 2.69
N ILE A 62 8.21 -13.68 1.69
CA ILE A 62 8.17 -12.23 1.40
C ILE A 62 6.73 -11.73 1.52
N ILE A 63 6.56 -10.61 2.22
CA ILE A 63 5.32 -9.83 2.25
C ILE A 63 5.50 -8.63 1.33
N ALA A 64 4.69 -8.52 0.28
CA ALA A 64 4.63 -7.33 -0.57
C ALA A 64 3.75 -6.26 0.10
N ASP A 65 4.37 -5.20 0.64
CA ASP A 65 3.69 -4.18 1.44
C ASP A 65 3.49 -2.88 0.66
N GLY A 66 2.23 -2.59 0.35
CA GLY A 66 1.79 -1.32 -0.22
C GLY A 66 1.81 -1.25 -1.75
N GLY A 67 1.25 -0.16 -2.28
CA GLY A 67 1.14 0.08 -3.72
C GLY A 67 0.00 -0.68 -4.41
N ILE A 68 -0.81 -1.44 -3.68
CA ILE A 68 -1.94 -2.22 -4.20
C ILE A 68 -3.20 -1.36 -4.20
N ARG A 69 -3.76 -1.14 -5.38
CA ARG A 69 -4.95 -0.31 -5.63
C ARG A 69 -6.14 -1.13 -6.11
N TYR A 70 -5.88 -2.22 -6.81
CA TYR A 70 -6.88 -3.13 -7.39
C TYR A 70 -6.52 -4.58 -7.07
N SER A 71 -7.49 -5.49 -7.21
CA SER A 71 -7.26 -6.92 -7.04
C SER A 71 -6.17 -7.48 -7.97
N GLY A 72 -6.08 -6.97 -9.20
CA GLY A 72 -5.03 -7.34 -10.13
C GLY A 72 -3.61 -6.98 -9.67
N ASP A 73 -3.45 -5.97 -8.81
CA ASP A 73 -2.15 -5.66 -8.23
C ASP A 73 -1.72 -6.72 -7.20
N ILE A 74 -2.67 -7.41 -6.55
CA ILE A 74 -2.39 -8.57 -5.70
C ILE A 74 -1.78 -9.69 -6.54
N THR A 75 -2.42 -10.02 -7.67
CA THR A 75 -1.91 -11.02 -8.63
C THR A 75 -0.48 -10.70 -9.06
N LYS A 76 -0.23 -9.43 -9.44
CA LYS A 76 1.12 -8.98 -9.84
C LYS A 76 2.14 -9.05 -8.71
N ALA A 77 1.77 -8.69 -7.49
CA ALA A 77 2.67 -8.74 -6.34
C ALA A 77 3.07 -10.17 -5.98
N LEU A 78 2.12 -11.10 -6.02
CA LEU A 78 2.38 -12.53 -5.81
C LEU A 78 3.23 -13.12 -6.94
N ALA A 79 2.88 -12.84 -8.21
CA ALA A 79 3.67 -13.27 -9.36
C ALA A 79 5.11 -12.73 -9.34
N ALA A 80 5.35 -11.55 -8.77
CA ALA A 80 6.70 -10.98 -8.61
C ALA A 80 7.55 -11.67 -7.54
N GLY A 81 6.98 -12.60 -6.77
CA GLY A 81 7.68 -13.36 -5.73
C GLY A 81 7.17 -13.13 -4.30
N GLY A 82 6.10 -12.34 -4.12
CA GLY A 82 5.41 -12.22 -2.84
C GLY A 82 4.76 -13.54 -2.42
N HIS A 83 4.75 -13.86 -1.13
CA HIS A 83 4.01 -14.98 -0.56
C HIS A 83 2.65 -14.53 -0.04
N CYS A 84 2.59 -13.29 0.42
CA CYS A 84 1.36 -12.59 0.77
C CYS A 84 1.51 -11.09 0.51
N VAL A 85 0.42 -10.35 0.66
CA VAL A 85 0.38 -8.90 0.47
C VAL A 85 -0.07 -8.22 1.76
N MET A 86 0.43 -7.00 2.00
CA MET A 86 -0.08 -6.13 3.04
C MET A 86 -0.86 -4.98 2.40
N LEU A 87 -2.11 -4.84 2.82
CA LEU A 87 -3.06 -3.87 2.30
C LEU A 87 -3.31 -2.76 3.32
N GLY A 88 -3.20 -1.51 2.90
CA GLY A 88 -3.53 -0.34 3.70
C GLY A 88 -4.75 0.39 3.15
N GLY A 89 -4.54 1.25 2.15
CA GLY A 89 -5.58 2.12 1.57
C GLY A 89 -6.83 1.38 1.08
N LEU A 90 -6.68 0.16 0.54
CA LEU A 90 -7.82 -0.65 0.11
C LEU A 90 -8.78 -0.98 1.25
N LEU A 91 -8.24 -1.23 2.45
CA LEU A 91 -9.03 -1.63 3.62
C LEU A 91 -9.43 -0.44 4.50
N ALA A 92 -8.84 0.74 4.29
CA ALA A 92 -9.04 1.91 5.15
C ALA A 92 -10.49 2.40 5.23
N GLY A 93 -11.29 2.22 4.17
CA GLY A 93 -12.70 2.62 4.09
C GLY A 93 -13.70 1.60 4.64
N LEU A 94 -13.25 0.48 5.18
CA LEU A 94 -14.14 -0.59 5.66
C LEU A 94 -14.72 -0.31 7.04
N THR A 95 -15.84 -0.95 7.35
CA THR A 95 -16.51 -0.84 8.65
C THR A 95 -15.55 -1.17 9.81
N GLU A 96 -14.77 -2.23 9.66
CA GLU A 96 -13.85 -2.76 10.68
C GLU A 96 -12.58 -1.94 10.83
N SER A 97 -12.31 -1.01 9.91
CA SER A 97 -11.14 -0.12 9.98
C SER A 97 -11.28 0.89 11.12
N PRO A 98 -10.19 1.24 11.83
CA PRO A 98 -10.27 2.06 13.05
C PRO A 98 -10.55 3.56 12.82
N GLY A 99 -10.58 4.05 11.59
CA GLY A 99 -10.87 5.46 11.29
C GLY A 99 -12.31 5.85 11.64
N ASP A 100 -12.53 7.11 12.02
CA ASP A 100 -13.88 7.65 12.28
C ASP A 100 -14.68 7.73 10.98
N THR A 101 -15.97 7.39 11.06
CA THR A 101 -16.90 7.60 9.95
C THR A 101 -17.41 9.03 9.98
N ILE A 102 -17.25 9.74 8.87
CA ILE A 102 -17.68 11.13 8.68
C ILE A 102 -18.59 11.25 7.48
N ILE A 103 -19.54 12.19 7.53
CA ILE A 103 -20.38 12.55 6.39
C ILE A 103 -19.83 13.84 5.76
N TYR A 104 -19.59 13.80 4.46
CA TYR A 104 -19.13 14.96 3.72
C TYR A 104 -19.82 15.02 2.35
N ARG A 105 -20.45 16.15 2.07
CA ARG A 105 -21.25 16.36 0.84
C ARG A 105 -22.24 15.23 0.56
N GLY A 106 -22.95 14.76 1.61
CA GLY A 106 -23.97 13.70 1.53
C GLY A 106 -23.42 12.28 1.32
N ARG A 107 -22.11 12.07 1.41
CA ARG A 107 -21.46 10.76 1.30
C ARG A 107 -20.70 10.40 2.57
N SER A 108 -20.65 9.10 2.87
CA SER A 108 -19.90 8.58 4.01
C SER A 108 -18.44 8.33 3.65
N PHE A 109 -17.54 8.74 4.53
CA PHE A 109 -16.09 8.55 4.43
C PHE A 109 -15.55 8.02 5.76
N LYS A 110 -14.35 7.43 5.70
CA LYS A 110 -13.56 7.14 6.90
C LYS A 110 -12.31 7.99 6.93
N THR A 111 -11.94 8.46 8.11
CA THR A 111 -10.65 9.13 8.31
C THR A 111 -9.52 8.13 8.12
N TYR A 112 -8.48 8.56 7.44
CA TYR A 112 -7.31 7.72 7.18
C TYR A 112 -6.04 8.56 7.23
N ARG A 113 -5.03 8.08 7.95
CA ARG A 113 -3.77 8.81 8.10
C ARG A 113 -2.56 7.89 7.99
N GLY A 114 -1.46 8.45 7.47
CA GLY A 114 -0.16 7.80 7.43
C GLY A 114 0.48 7.74 8.82
N MET A 115 1.23 6.67 9.08
CA MET A 115 2.02 6.57 10.30
C MET A 115 3.09 7.67 10.42
N GLY A 116 3.57 8.22 9.30
CA GLY A 116 4.47 9.36 9.23
C GLY A 116 3.77 10.72 9.16
N SER A 117 2.45 10.81 9.38
CA SER A 117 1.75 12.08 9.50
C SER A 117 2.05 12.75 10.84
N LEU A 118 1.92 14.07 10.91
CA LEU A 118 2.17 14.83 12.14
C LEU A 118 1.29 14.32 13.29
N GLY A 119 0.00 14.09 13.05
CA GLY A 119 -0.91 13.61 14.09
C GLY A 119 -0.62 12.17 14.54
N ALA A 120 -0.08 11.31 13.67
CA ALA A 120 0.34 9.97 14.07
C ALA A 120 1.67 10.02 14.86
N MET A 121 2.64 10.81 14.40
CA MET A 121 3.92 10.98 15.09
C MET A 121 3.76 11.60 16.47
N ALA A 122 2.88 12.56 16.65
CA ALA A 122 2.55 13.14 17.96
C ALA A 122 1.93 12.11 18.93
N LYS A 123 1.33 11.02 18.40
CA LYS A 123 0.73 9.93 19.19
C LYS A 123 1.65 8.72 19.38
N GLY A 124 2.94 8.81 19.01
CA GLY A 124 3.96 7.81 19.32
C GLY A 124 4.62 7.11 18.13
N SER A 125 4.22 7.37 16.86
CA SER A 125 4.85 6.72 15.71
C SER A 125 6.16 7.38 15.24
N HIS A 126 6.63 8.42 15.92
CA HIS A 126 7.86 9.18 15.59
C HIS A 126 9.13 8.34 15.65
N ASP A 127 9.23 7.38 16.56
CA ASP A 127 10.35 6.45 16.72
C ASP A 127 10.58 5.59 15.48
N ARG A 128 9.48 5.22 14.79
CA ARG A 128 9.55 4.47 13.52
C ARG A 128 10.31 5.21 12.41
N TYR A 129 10.36 6.54 12.49
CA TYR A 129 11.02 7.43 11.53
C TYR A 129 12.36 7.93 12.03
N GLY A 130 12.89 7.37 13.13
CA GLY A 130 14.16 7.78 13.74
C GLY A 130 14.13 9.20 14.32
N GLN A 131 12.94 9.75 14.53
CA GLN A 131 12.75 11.08 15.11
C GLN A 131 12.50 10.93 16.60
N GLY A 132 13.20 11.74 17.41
CA GLY A 132 13.11 11.67 18.87
C GLY A 132 11.69 11.89 19.39
N ALA A 133 11.38 11.41 20.59
CA ALA A 133 10.09 11.61 21.23
C ALA A 133 9.79 13.11 21.35
N PRO A 134 8.52 13.54 21.16
CA PRO A 134 8.16 14.92 21.45
C PRO A 134 8.54 15.22 22.91
N PRO A 135 9.04 16.43 23.22
CA PRO A 135 9.50 16.76 24.55
C PRO A 135 8.39 16.46 25.56
N ARG A 136 8.70 15.65 26.57
CA ARG A 136 7.84 15.54 27.76
C ARG A 136 7.77 16.93 28.37
N MET A 137 6.60 17.38 28.77
CA MET A 137 6.46 18.65 29.47
C MET A 137 7.45 18.69 30.62
N ALA A 138 8.49 19.52 30.50
CA ALA A 138 9.29 19.89 31.64
C ALA A 138 8.38 20.71 32.57
N GLY A 139 8.51 20.53 33.88
CA GLY A 139 7.62 21.12 34.87
C GLY A 139 7.60 22.66 34.92
N ASP A 140 8.27 23.35 34.01
CA ASP A 140 8.32 24.81 33.87
C ASP A 140 7.45 25.37 32.74
N GLY A 141 6.62 24.53 32.10
CA GLY A 141 5.61 24.97 31.12
C GLY A 141 6.17 25.49 29.79
N LYS A 142 7.49 25.44 29.55
CA LYS A 142 8.13 25.87 28.31
C LYS A 142 8.62 24.65 27.51
N SER A 143 7.73 24.00 26.77
CA SER A 143 8.16 23.01 25.77
C SER A 143 8.50 23.72 24.46
N THR A 144 9.73 23.64 24.02
CA THR A 144 10.08 23.94 22.63
C THR A 144 9.44 22.86 21.76
N PRO A 145 8.55 23.20 20.82
CA PRO A 145 7.93 22.20 19.96
C PRO A 145 9.07 21.52 19.15
N GLN A 146 9.20 20.21 19.31
CA GLN A 146 10.13 19.46 18.48
C GLN A 146 9.64 19.52 17.04
N LYS A 147 10.50 20.02 16.15
CA LYS A 147 10.21 20.06 14.71
C LYS A 147 10.28 18.63 14.16
N LEU A 148 9.15 18.07 13.79
CA LEU A 148 9.04 16.77 13.12
C LEU A 148 9.05 16.97 11.60
N VAL A 149 9.66 16.05 10.88
CA VAL A 149 9.60 15.99 9.42
C VAL A 149 8.60 14.91 9.02
N PRO A 150 7.39 15.26 8.57
CA PRO A 150 6.38 14.28 8.22
C PRO A 150 6.73 13.56 6.91
N GLU A 151 6.48 12.25 6.90
CA GLU A 151 6.57 11.39 5.72
C GLU A 151 5.23 10.74 5.37
N GLY A 152 4.13 11.36 5.74
CA GLY A 152 2.78 10.91 5.47
C GLY A 152 1.76 12.03 5.62
N VAL A 153 0.61 11.80 5.01
CA VAL A 153 -0.53 12.75 5.03
C VAL A 153 -1.70 12.17 5.81
N GLU A 154 -2.64 13.05 6.15
CA GLU A 154 -3.93 12.70 6.73
C GLU A 154 -5.04 13.09 5.75
N GLY A 155 -6.09 12.29 5.70
CA GLY A 155 -7.19 12.52 4.80
C GLY A 155 -8.39 11.63 5.10
N ARG A 156 -9.25 11.46 4.11
CA ARG A 156 -10.41 10.58 4.17
C ARG A 156 -10.48 9.71 2.92
N VAL A 157 -11.08 8.54 3.08
CA VAL A 157 -11.35 7.59 1.99
C VAL A 157 -12.84 7.28 1.96
N PRO A 158 -13.44 6.97 0.80
CA PRO A 158 -14.83 6.55 0.72
C PRO A 158 -15.12 5.37 1.63
N PHE A 159 -16.27 5.39 2.30
CA PHE A 159 -16.76 4.24 3.04
C PHE A 159 -17.16 3.13 2.06
N LYS A 160 -16.75 1.90 2.35
CA LYS A 160 -16.89 0.74 1.45
C LYS A 160 -17.73 -0.40 2.02
N GLY A 161 -18.27 -0.24 3.25
CA GLY A 161 -19.03 -1.30 3.91
C GLY A 161 -18.16 -2.37 4.58
N PRO A 162 -18.71 -3.59 4.79
CA PRO A 162 -18.05 -4.65 5.56
C PRO A 162 -16.89 -5.30 4.80
N LEU A 163 -15.93 -5.82 5.56
CA LEU A 163 -14.74 -6.50 5.03
C LEU A 163 -15.08 -7.72 4.19
N ALA A 164 -16.07 -8.51 4.59
CA ALA A 164 -16.38 -9.79 3.94
C ALA A 164 -16.69 -9.62 2.45
N ASP A 165 -17.58 -8.66 2.12
CA ASP A 165 -17.99 -8.40 0.73
C ASP A 165 -16.83 -7.86 -0.09
N PHE A 166 -16.05 -6.96 0.50
CA PHE A 166 -14.90 -6.38 -0.16
C PHE A 166 -13.79 -7.42 -0.41
N LEU A 167 -13.51 -8.27 0.58
CA LEU A 167 -12.52 -9.35 0.47
C LEU A 167 -12.93 -10.38 -0.59
N PHE A 168 -14.22 -10.69 -0.70
CA PHE A 168 -14.75 -11.56 -1.74
C PHE A 168 -14.38 -11.05 -3.15
N GLN A 169 -14.52 -9.75 -3.40
CA GLN A 169 -14.13 -9.13 -4.67
C GLN A 169 -12.61 -9.20 -4.90
N LEU A 170 -11.81 -8.93 -3.89
CA LEU A 170 -10.35 -8.99 -4.01
C LEU A 170 -9.86 -10.41 -4.32
N VAL A 171 -10.38 -11.42 -3.61
CA VAL A 171 -10.04 -12.83 -3.85
C VAL A 171 -10.56 -13.30 -5.21
N GLY A 172 -11.75 -12.85 -5.62
CA GLY A 172 -12.31 -13.11 -6.94
C GLY A 172 -11.39 -12.61 -8.05
N GLY A 173 -10.89 -11.38 -7.94
CA GLY A 173 -9.93 -10.82 -8.90
C GLY A 173 -8.59 -11.58 -8.95
N LEU A 174 -8.07 -12.01 -7.79
CA LEU A 174 -6.88 -12.86 -7.75
C LEU A 174 -7.12 -14.19 -8.46
N ARG A 175 -8.25 -14.86 -8.18
CA ARG A 175 -8.62 -16.13 -8.84
C ARG A 175 -8.75 -15.97 -10.36
N ALA A 176 -9.35 -14.88 -10.82
CA ALA A 176 -9.42 -14.56 -12.24
C ALA A 176 -8.02 -14.41 -12.86
N GLY A 177 -7.14 -13.65 -12.19
CA GLY A 177 -5.74 -13.49 -12.62
C GLY A 177 -4.97 -14.82 -12.69
N MET A 178 -5.15 -15.69 -11.71
CA MET A 178 -4.58 -17.05 -11.71
C MET A 178 -5.13 -17.89 -12.88
N GLY A 179 -6.43 -17.79 -13.15
CA GLY A 179 -7.07 -18.48 -14.27
C GLY A 179 -6.50 -18.04 -15.62
N TYR A 180 -6.36 -16.74 -15.87
CA TYR A 180 -5.72 -16.23 -17.09
C TYR A 180 -4.26 -16.63 -17.23
N CYS A 181 -3.53 -16.79 -16.13
CA CYS A 181 -2.15 -17.30 -16.13
C CYS A 181 -2.06 -18.84 -16.23
N GLY A 182 -3.17 -19.56 -16.26
CA GLY A 182 -3.19 -21.03 -16.28
C GLY A 182 -2.59 -21.67 -15.04
N THR A 183 -2.72 -21.02 -13.85
CA THR A 183 -2.10 -21.48 -12.61
C THR A 183 -3.14 -21.91 -11.58
N ARG A 184 -2.90 -23.00 -10.89
CA ARG A 184 -3.84 -23.57 -9.89
C ARG A 184 -3.49 -23.15 -8.46
N THR A 185 -2.23 -22.80 -8.22
CA THR A 185 -1.71 -22.42 -6.91
C THR A 185 -0.95 -21.10 -6.99
N ILE A 186 -0.78 -20.45 -5.83
CA ILE A 186 0.05 -19.22 -5.74
C ILE A 186 1.50 -19.55 -6.10
N GLU A 187 2.00 -20.73 -5.75
CA GLU A 187 3.37 -21.16 -6.12
C GLU A 187 3.52 -21.29 -7.64
N GLU A 188 2.53 -21.87 -8.32
CA GLU A 188 2.54 -21.87 -9.79
C GLU A 188 2.48 -20.47 -10.38
N LEU A 189 1.69 -19.56 -9.79
CA LEU A 189 1.63 -18.16 -10.23
C LEU A 189 3.01 -17.50 -10.11
N ARG A 190 3.72 -17.72 -9.00
CA ARG A 190 5.05 -17.16 -8.76
C ARG A 190 6.12 -17.67 -9.74
N THR A 191 5.99 -18.90 -10.20
CA THR A 191 6.99 -19.57 -11.05
C THR A 191 6.68 -19.51 -12.54
N LYS A 192 5.40 -19.47 -12.94
CA LYS A 192 4.96 -19.55 -14.34
C LYS A 192 4.57 -18.20 -14.95
N ALA A 193 4.09 -17.25 -14.13
CA ALA A 193 3.66 -15.95 -14.64
C ALA A 193 4.82 -15.17 -15.26
N ARG A 194 4.51 -14.44 -16.34
CA ARG A 194 5.48 -13.60 -17.04
C ARG A 194 5.01 -12.17 -17.05
N PHE A 195 5.94 -11.24 -16.85
CA PHE A 195 5.69 -9.81 -16.94
C PHE A 195 6.09 -9.27 -18.28
N ILE A 196 5.32 -8.32 -18.76
CA ILE A 196 5.71 -7.41 -19.83
C ILE A 196 5.78 -5.99 -19.28
N GLN A 197 6.72 -5.22 -19.76
CA GLN A 197 6.79 -3.80 -19.46
C GLN A 197 5.84 -3.03 -20.36
N VAL A 198 5.02 -2.18 -19.78
CA VAL A 198 4.03 -1.37 -20.49
C VAL A 198 4.32 0.12 -20.33
N THR A 199 3.81 0.94 -21.25
CA THR A 199 3.87 2.40 -21.18
C THR A 199 2.67 2.98 -20.43
N GLY A 200 2.67 4.29 -20.18
CA GLY A 200 1.51 4.98 -19.62
C GLY A 200 0.27 4.89 -20.54
N ALA A 201 0.47 4.86 -21.87
CA ALA A 201 -0.62 4.68 -22.84
C ALA A 201 -1.29 3.30 -22.70
N SER A 202 -0.51 2.23 -22.53
CA SER A 202 -1.06 0.89 -22.29
C SER A 202 -1.78 0.77 -20.93
N ILE A 203 -1.34 1.53 -19.93
CA ILE A 203 -2.06 1.60 -18.64
C ILE A 203 -3.43 2.26 -18.85
N GLN A 204 -3.50 3.34 -19.62
CA GLN A 204 -4.75 4.04 -19.92
C GLN A 204 -5.70 3.15 -20.73
N GLU A 205 -5.20 2.45 -21.75
CA GLU A 205 -5.96 1.49 -22.55
C GLU A 205 -6.49 0.31 -21.72
N SER A 206 -5.80 -0.07 -20.64
CA SER A 206 -6.22 -1.13 -19.72
C SER A 206 -7.40 -0.76 -18.81
N HIS A 207 -7.77 0.52 -18.73
CA HIS A 207 -8.96 1.00 -18.04
C HIS A 207 -10.13 1.16 -19.03
N PRO A 208 -11.39 1.12 -18.56
CA PRO A 208 -12.52 1.49 -19.43
C PRO A 208 -12.28 2.88 -20.04
N HIS A 209 -12.35 2.96 -21.35
CA HIS A 209 -12.16 4.19 -22.12
C HIS A 209 -13.25 4.33 -23.20
N ASP A 210 -13.46 5.53 -23.71
CA ASP A 210 -14.47 5.85 -24.73
C ASP A 210 -15.91 5.50 -24.35
N ILE A 211 -16.21 5.48 -23.03
CA ILE A 211 -17.53 5.21 -22.46
C ILE A 211 -17.77 6.08 -21.22
N VAL A 212 -19.00 6.55 -21.08
CA VAL A 212 -19.47 7.16 -19.82
C VAL A 212 -20.00 6.07 -18.91
N ILE A 213 -19.34 5.86 -17.77
CA ILE A 213 -19.77 4.86 -16.79
C ILE A 213 -21.03 5.38 -16.08
N THR A 214 -22.13 4.69 -16.26
CA THR A 214 -23.43 4.99 -15.62
C THR A 214 -23.67 4.14 -14.38
N GLN A 215 -22.98 3.00 -14.26
CA GLN A 215 -23.02 2.11 -13.10
C GLN A 215 -21.63 1.55 -12.84
N GLU A 216 -21.08 1.87 -11.69
CA GLU A 216 -19.79 1.33 -11.26
C GLU A 216 -19.88 -0.16 -10.90
N ALA A 217 -18.83 -0.92 -11.22
CA ALA A 217 -18.70 -2.29 -10.74
C ALA A 217 -18.23 -2.28 -9.26
N PRO A 218 -18.62 -3.26 -8.44
CA PRO A 218 -18.26 -3.29 -7.02
C PRO A 218 -16.75 -3.38 -6.75
N ASN A 219 -15.98 -3.79 -7.75
CA ASN A 219 -14.53 -3.95 -7.71
C ASN A 219 -13.77 -2.90 -8.56
N TYR A 220 -14.47 -1.95 -9.16
CA TYR A 220 -13.89 -0.88 -9.96
C TYR A 220 -14.63 0.43 -9.67
N SER A 221 -13.89 1.45 -9.25
CA SER A 221 -14.41 2.80 -9.02
C SER A 221 -13.53 3.82 -9.72
N THR A 222 -14.15 4.79 -10.33
CA THR A 222 -13.49 5.97 -10.92
C THR A 222 -13.22 7.07 -9.91
N PHE A 223 -13.45 6.80 -8.61
CA PHE A 223 -13.19 7.78 -7.56
C PHE A 223 -11.71 8.18 -7.55
N THR A 224 -11.46 9.42 -7.95
CA THR A 224 -10.17 10.09 -7.79
C THR A 224 -10.39 11.34 -6.92
N SER A 225 -9.39 11.72 -6.13
CA SER A 225 -9.42 12.97 -5.34
C SER A 225 -9.66 14.21 -6.22
N GLU A 226 -9.34 14.14 -7.50
CA GLU A 226 -9.55 15.22 -8.47
C GLU A 226 -11.04 15.43 -8.82
N ASN A 227 -11.83 14.35 -8.84
CA ASN A 227 -13.27 14.43 -9.10
C ASN A 227 -14.06 15.08 -7.94
N GLU A 228 -13.48 15.14 -6.72
CA GLU A 228 -14.09 15.88 -5.61
C GLU A 228 -13.88 17.40 -5.69
N LEU A 229 -12.85 17.85 -6.38
CA LEU A 229 -12.48 19.26 -6.47
C LEU A 229 -13.25 20.01 -7.57
N GLY A 230 -14.18 19.35 -8.26
CA GLY A 230 -15.06 20.00 -9.23
C GLY A 230 -14.29 20.61 -10.42
N ARG A 231 -13.18 20.01 -10.82
CA ARG A 231 -12.60 20.30 -12.13
C ARG A 231 -13.45 19.59 -13.18
N SER A 232 -14.53 20.28 -13.57
CA SER A 232 -15.17 20.05 -14.86
C SER A 232 -14.11 20.24 -15.94
N VAL A 233 -13.90 19.22 -16.73
CA VAL A 233 -13.22 19.30 -18.03
C VAL A 233 -14.05 20.18 -18.96
#